data_882ecfc454954e7c3bbee75dcbf38bca
#
_entry.id   882ecfc454954e7c3bbee75dcbf38bca
#
_cell.length_a   1.000
_cell.length_b   1.000
_cell.length_c   1.000
_cell.angle_alpha   90.00
_cell.angle_beta   90.00
_cell.angle_gamma   90.00
#
_symmetry.space_group_name_H-M   'P 1'
#
loop_
_entity.id
_entity.type
_entity.pdbx_description
1 polymer ?
#
loop_
_entity_poly.entity_id
_entity_poly.type
_entity_poly.pdbx_seq_one_letter_code
_entity_poly.pdbx_strand_id
1 'polypeptide(L)'
;NGYQNICLVAPTGAGKTVIKAFTAKRFLQENPDKMVVIFAHRDVLLTQISCAVGSIGLPHRMICARKTEVSIGNTHLDEFGESYLSDKAKIIIASVPTWIKRDTRELAKFIGLWCMDEFHHTLVDNMWGKAVNGLNHAIGLGVTATPIRTDGKGLGRHACGVADVIIETPKMGELIKMKRLSPYKVYTPPDRVDTAGINITAGGDYNQKKLAKATDKKDITGDAVDHYLRLAKGKQGIIFAASVAHAEHVAQQFRESGVNAIALSSTTHDAVRERKIREFRQGKIELLVNYDLFGEGFDVPAVEVVIMLRKTMSFGLFKQMFGRCLRVLKGKLYGILIDHVGNVSEHVSAGSHLHDDPEWTLNSTNGIDIITRVCSKCFHYYTPLSTNIKSFVCPDCGHAESDIERNTTQKEIQVNDGVLVEFDTGFFDEIMKEIRKVDKPPEEVFRQMQNAPRVAAHSAVNNHKLRQEAQYVLRVWIVNWCNETGAIQGLDVSTTQNEFTRIFSVNIFKAQTLGARLANELTEKIQYDLLERRLFV
;
A
#
# COMPACT_ATOMS: atom_id res chain seq x y z
N ASN A 1 -26.49 -14.78 -11.70
CA ASN A 1 -26.30 -13.50 -12.41
C ASN A 1 -25.55 -13.66 -13.75
N GLY A 2 -25.18 -14.90 -14.19
CA GLY A 2 -24.55 -15.16 -15.48
C GLY A 2 -23.04 -14.89 -15.55
N TYR A 3 -22.39 -14.47 -14.48
CA TYR A 3 -20.95 -14.31 -14.41
C TYR A 3 -20.25 -15.63 -14.17
N GLN A 4 -19.16 -15.88 -14.91
CA GLN A 4 -18.39 -17.11 -14.81
C GLN A 4 -17.12 -16.92 -13.97
N ASN A 5 -16.38 -15.82 -14.18
CA ASN A 5 -15.10 -15.55 -13.53
C ASN A 5 -15.20 -14.33 -12.64
N ILE A 6 -15.06 -14.56 -11.35
CA ILE A 6 -15.22 -13.54 -10.29
C ILE A 6 -13.83 -13.10 -9.82
N CYS A 7 -13.57 -11.81 -9.82
CA CYS A 7 -12.42 -11.21 -9.14
C CYS A 7 -12.84 -10.79 -7.73
N LEU A 8 -12.41 -11.50 -6.71
CA LEU A 8 -12.61 -11.14 -5.31
C LEU A 8 -11.45 -10.26 -4.82
N VAL A 9 -11.76 -9.02 -4.48
CA VAL A 9 -10.78 -8.10 -3.90
C VAL A 9 -10.87 -8.20 -2.39
N ALA A 10 -9.77 -8.60 -1.77
CA ALA A 10 -9.67 -8.78 -0.33
C ALA A 10 -8.33 -8.23 0.17
N PRO A 11 -8.32 -7.25 1.10
CA PRO A 11 -7.09 -6.64 1.60
C PRO A 11 -6.08 -7.64 2.13
N THR A 12 -4.80 -7.22 2.23
CA THR A 12 -3.78 -8.04 2.87
C THR A 12 -4.17 -8.30 4.33
N GLY A 13 -4.15 -9.57 4.74
CA GLY A 13 -4.59 -9.98 6.08
C GLY A 13 -6.10 -10.28 6.21
N ALA A 14 -6.92 -10.07 5.18
CA ALA A 14 -8.36 -10.39 5.20
C ALA A 14 -8.69 -11.90 5.15
N GLY A 15 -7.69 -12.77 5.10
CA GLY A 15 -7.91 -14.22 5.09
C GLY A 15 -8.17 -14.83 3.72
N LYS A 16 -7.61 -14.27 2.63
CA LYS A 16 -7.74 -14.77 1.24
C LYS A 16 -7.60 -16.29 1.12
N THR A 17 -6.61 -16.87 1.78
CA THR A 17 -6.34 -18.31 1.74
C THR A 17 -7.46 -19.13 2.40
N VAL A 18 -7.99 -18.62 3.52
CA VAL A 18 -9.12 -19.23 4.24
C VAL A 18 -10.39 -19.16 3.40
N ILE A 19 -10.64 -18.02 2.74
CA ILE A 19 -11.80 -17.86 1.83
C ILE A 19 -11.75 -18.91 0.72
N LYS A 20 -10.60 -19.11 0.06
CA LYS A 20 -10.43 -20.13 -0.98
C LYS A 20 -10.73 -21.55 -0.44
N ALA A 21 -10.20 -21.89 0.73
CA ALA A 21 -10.41 -23.20 1.34
C ALA A 21 -11.88 -23.47 1.69
N PHE A 22 -12.58 -22.51 2.30
CA PHE A 22 -14.00 -22.63 2.61
C PHE A 22 -14.88 -22.61 1.36
N THR A 23 -14.53 -21.82 0.34
CA THR A 23 -15.25 -21.85 -0.94
C THR A 23 -15.12 -23.20 -1.63
N ALA A 24 -13.92 -23.80 -1.63
CA ALA A 24 -13.70 -25.14 -2.15
C ALA A 24 -14.53 -26.19 -1.39
N LYS A 25 -14.55 -26.12 -0.03
CA LYS A 25 -15.36 -26.99 0.79
C LYS A 25 -16.84 -26.91 0.43
N ARG A 26 -17.39 -25.70 0.41
CA ARG A 26 -18.81 -25.47 0.11
C ARG A 26 -19.17 -25.92 -1.29
N PHE A 27 -18.34 -25.60 -2.29
CA PHE A 27 -18.55 -25.99 -3.67
C PHE A 27 -18.66 -27.52 -3.82
N LEU A 28 -17.77 -28.27 -3.17
CA LEU A 28 -17.79 -29.74 -3.22
C LEU A 28 -18.99 -30.36 -2.49
N GLN A 29 -19.52 -29.71 -1.46
CA GLN A 29 -20.76 -30.12 -0.79
C GLN A 29 -21.96 -29.98 -1.72
N GLU A 30 -21.99 -28.90 -2.51
CA GLU A 30 -23.07 -28.61 -3.46
C GLU A 30 -22.89 -29.38 -4.79
N ASN A 31 -21.66 -29.78 -5.14
CA ASN A 31 -21.30 -30.44 -6.41
C ASN A 31 -20.39 -31.66 -6.14
N PRO A 32 -20.92 -32.74 -5.59
CA PRO A 32 -20.13 -33.88 -5.14
C PRO A 32 -19.37 -34.62 -6.24
N ASP A 33 -19.80 -34.52 -7.51
CA ASP A 33 -19.16 -35.18 -8.65
C ASP A 33 -18.05 -34.33 -9.30
N LYS A 34 -17.88 -33.10 -8.86
CA LYS A 34 -16.88 -32.17 -9.41
C LYS A 34 -15.60 -32.18 -8.58
N MET A 35 -14.59 -31.53 -9.13
CA MET A 35 -13.30 -31.28 -8.50
C MET A 35 -13.03 -29.78 -8.43
N VAL A 36 -12.14 -29.39 -7.53
CA VAL A 36 -11.67 -28.01 -7.36
C VAL A 36 -10.18 -27.96 -7.59
N VAL A 37 -9.69 -26.94 -8.32
CA VAL A 37 -8.26 -26.64 -8.41
C VAL A 37 -7.96 -25.26 -7.86
N ILE A 38 -6.93 -25.17 -7.00
CA ILE A 38 -6.44 -23.91 -6.42
C ILE A 38 -5.03 -23.67 -6.94
N PHE A 39 -4.82 -22.59 -7.66
CA PHE A 39 -3.57 -22.24 -8.28
C PHE A 39 -2.76 -21.26 -7.46
N ALA A 40 -1.45 -21.47 -7.41
CA ALA A 40 -0.46 -20.51 -6.93
C ALA A 40 0.85 -20.64 -7.73
N HIS A 41 1.73 -19.65 -7.65
CA HIS A 41 2.95 -19.62 -8.46
C HIS A 41 4.23 -19.82 -7.65
N ARG A 42 4.18 -19.66 -6.32
CA ARG A 42 5.33 -19.81 -5.42
C ARG A 42 5.12 -20.97 -4.45
N ASP A 43 6.20 -21.69 -4.15
CA ASP A 43 6.17 -22.85 -3.23
C ASP A 43 5.65 -22.46 -1.84
N VAL A 44 5.99 -21.27 -1.34
CA VAL A 44 5.49 -20.76 -0.06
C VAL A 44 3.96 -20.61 -0.06
N LEU A 45 3.39 -20.12 -1.17
CA LEU A 45 1.92 -20.00 -1.32
C LEU A 45 1.25 -21.37 -1.39
N LEU A 46 1.86 -22.34 -2.09
CA LEU A 46 1.36 -23.72 -2.15
C LEU A 46 1.30 -24.33 -0.75
N THR A 47 2.36 -24.15 0.06
CA THR A 47 2.40 -24.62 1.45
C THR A 47 1.30 -23.97 2.30
N GLN A 48 1.12 -22.66 2.20
CA GLN A 48 0.09 -21.93 2.96
C GLN A 48 -1.33 -22.36 2.58
N ILE A 49 -1.61 -22.55 1.29
CA ILE A 49 -2.91 -23.00 0.81
C ILE A 49 -3.15 -24.43 1.30
N SER A 50 -2.13 -25.29 1.21
CA SER A 50 -2.18 -26.68 1.67
C SER A 50 -2.47 -26.77 3.16
N CYS A 51 -1.73 -26.02 3.99
CA CYS A 51 -1.99 -25.96 5.45
C CYS A 51 -3.38 -25.38 5.75
N ALA A 52 -3.85 -24.37 5.03
CA ALA A 52 -5.20 -23.82 5.24
C ALA A 52 -6.31 -24.82 4.88
N VAL A 53 -6.13 -25.61 3.84
CA VAL A 53 -7.07 -26.68 3.46
C VAL A 53 -7.00 -27.84 4.46
N GLY A 54 -5.80 -28.22 4.90
CA GLY A 54 -5.57 -29.24 5.92
C GLY A 54 -6.17 -28.84 7.29
N SER A 55 -6.02 -27.58 7.71
CA SER A 55 -6.54 -27.10 9.01
C SER A 55 -8.06 -27.21 9.16
N ILE A 56 -8.80 -27.31 8.05
CA ILE A 56 -10.27 -27.56 8.07
C ILE A 56 -10.61 -29.01 7.76
N GLY A 57 -9.62 -29.93 7.87
CA GLY A 57 -9.79 -31.37 7.74
C GLY A 57 -10.03 -31.87 6.32
N LEU A 58 -9.62 -31.12 5.29
CA LEU A 58 -9.87 -31.49 3.90
C LEU A 58 -8.63 -32.15 3.25
N PRO A 59 -8.76 -33.41 2.78
CA PRO A 59 -7.72 -34.03 1.99
C PRO A 59 -7.58 -33.33 0.64
N HIS A 60 -6.35 -33.21 0.16
CA HIS A 60 -6.04 -32.60 -1.14
C HIS A 60 -4.79 -33.21 -1.75
N ARG A 61 -4.65 -33.09 -3.05
CA ARG A 61 -3.47 -33.55 -3.79
C ARG A 61 -2.68 -32.37 -4.35
N MET A 62 -1.38 -32.60 -4.54
CA MET A 62 -0.48 -31.60 -5.06
C MET A 62 -0.16 -31.84 -6.53
N ILE A 63 -0.13 -30.76 -7.33
CA ILE A 63 0.48 -30.72 -8.66
C ILE A 63 1.59 -29.68 -8.65
N CYS A 64 2.76 -30.08 -8.14
CA CYS A 64 3.94 -29.22 -8.00
C CYS A 64 5.23 -30.03 -8.18
N ALA A 65 6.39 -29.43 -7.92
CA ALA A 65 7.65 -30.14 -7.88
C ALA A 65 7.67 -31.13 -6.70
N ARG A 66 8.26 -32.32 -6.89
CA ARG A 66 8.30 -33.37 -5.85
C ARG A 66 8.92 -32.89 -4.53
N LYS A 67 9.99 -32.08 -4.61
CA LYS A 67 10.61 -31.51 -3.41
C LYS A 67 9.65 -30.64 -2.59
N THR A 68 8.81 -29.85 -3.27
CA THR A 68 7.79 -28.98 -2.65
C THR A 68 6.70 -29.82 -1.99
N GLU A 69 6.23 -30.87 -2.65
CA GLU A 69 5.23 -31.79 -2.10
C GLU A 69 5.74 -32.48 -0.83
N VAL A 70 7.00 -32.97 -0.82
CA VAL A 70 7.62 -33.58 0.36
C VAL A 70 7.76 -32.57 1.50
N SER A 71 8.18 -31.33 1.19
CA SER A 71 8.29 -30.26 2.21
C SER A 71 6.92 -29.94 2.83
N ILE A 72 5.85 -29.88 2.02
CA ILE A 72 4.48 -29.68 2.49
C ILE A 72 4.02 -30.83 3.38
N GLY A 73 4.29 -32.08 2.99
CA GLY A 73 3.97 -33.25 3.81
C GLY A 73 4.62 -33.19 5.20
N ASN A 74 5.91 -32.80 5.26
CA ASN A 74 6.61 -32.59 6.53
C ASN A 74 6.00 -31.44 7.35
N THR A 75 5.62 -30.33 6.69
CA THR A 75 4.95 -29.22 7.38
C THR A 75 3.61 -29.66 7.99
N HIS A 76 2.84 -30.52 7.31
CA HIS A 76 1.60 -31.08 7.85
C HIS A 76 1.86 -31.94 9.10
N LEU A 77 2.89 -32.78 9.06
CA LEU A 77 3.26 -33.59 10.22
C LEU A 77 3.69 -32.72 11.41
N ASP A 78 4.45 -31.65 11.15
CA ASP A 78 4.89 -30.70 12.18
C ASP A 78 3.72 -29.90 12.78
N GLU A 79 2.73 -29.48 11.95
CA GLU A 79 1.65 -28.59 12.38
C GLU A 79 0.40 -29.33 12.88
N PHE A 80 0.08 -30.49 12.30
CA PHE A 80 -1.17 -31.21 12.54
C PHE A 80 -0.97 -32.62 13.11
N GLY A 81 0.26 -33.15 13.10
CA GLY A 81 0.54 -34.53 13.48
C GLY A 81 0.19 -35.57 12.43
N GLU A 82 -0.47 -35.19 11.34
CA GLU A 82 -0.86 -36.05 10.23
C GLU A 82 -0.79 -35.32 8.89
N SER A 83 -0.71 -36.07 7.79
CA SER A 83 -0.69 -35.48 6.44
C SER A 83 -2.08 -35.54 5.81
N TYR A 84 -2.53 -34.40 5.29
CA TYR A 84 -3.77 -34.28 4.50
C TYR A 84 -3.54 -34.46 2.99
N LEU A 85 -2.34 -34.89 2.58
CA LEU A 85 -2.05 -35.17 1.17
C LEU A 85 -2.65 -36.51 0.75
N SER A 86 -3.41 -36.54 -0.35
CA SER A 86 -4.07 -37.73 -0.86
C SER A 86 -4.31 -37.66 -2.35
N ASP A 87 -3.82 -38.63 -3.11
CA ASP A 87 -3.99 -38.70 -4.57
C ASP A 87 -5.46 -38.89 -5.01
N LYS A 88 -6.32 -39.37 -4.11
CA LYS A 88 -7.76 -39.59 -4.36
C LYS A 88 -8.61 -38.34 -4.07
N ALA A 89 -8.01 -37.27 -3.55
CA ALA A 89 -8.73 -36.07 -3.14
C ALA A 89 -9.30 -35.31 -4.36
N LYS A 90 -10.45 -34.67 -4.14
CA LYS A 90 -11.14 -33.83 -5.13
C LYS A 90 -10.64 -32.38 -5.13
N ILE A 91 -9.92 -31.95 -4.11
CA ILE A 91 -9.22 -30.67 -4.11
C ILE A 91 -7.81 -30.89 -4.65
N ILE A 92 -7.42 -30.05 -5.58
CA ILE A 92 -6.10 -30.03 -6.20
C ILE A 92 -5.46 -28.69 -5.87
N ILE A 93 -4.24 -28.69 -5.36
CA ILE A 93 -3.44 -27.47 -5.19
C ILE A 93 -2.31 -27.56 -6.20
N ALA A 94 -2.29 -26.64 -7.15
CA ALA A 94 -1.42 -26.71 -8.31
C ALA A 94 -0.49 -25.49 -8.44
N SER A 95 0.78 -25.78 -8.72
CA SER A 95 1.71 -24.78 -9.22
C SER A 95 1.37 -24.44 -10.66
N VAL A 96 1.13 -23.18 -10.99
CA VAL A 96 0.82 -22.73 -12.36
C VAL A 96 1.85 -23.26 -13.39
N PRO A 97 3.18 -23.12 -13.18
CA PRO A 97 4.16 -23.66 -14.13
C PRO A 97 4.09 -25.18 -14.30
N THR A 98 3.76 -25.91 -13.23
CA THR A 98 3.69 -27.40 -13.31
C THR A 98 2.40 -27.85 -13.99
N TRP A 99 1.28 -27.18 -13.73
CA TRP A 99 -0.02 -27.47 -14.33
C TRP A 99 0.03 -27.37 -15.85
N ILE A 100 0.59 -26.29 -16.40
CA ILE A 100 0.64 -26.07 -17.86
C ILE A 100 1.64 -26.99 -18.57
N LYS A 101 2.63 -27.55 -17.87
CA LYS A 101 3.61 -28.50 -18.43
C LYS A 101 3.11 -29.94 -18.44
N ARG A 102 2.16 -30.29 -17.57
CA ARG A 102 1.58 -31.63 -17.48
C ARG A 102 0.38 -31.76 -18.41
N ASP A 103 0.13 -32.96 -18.93
CA ASP A 103 -1.13 -33.23 -19.59
C ASP A 103 -2.24 -33.35 -18.54
N THR A 104 -3.01 -32.31 -18.43
CA THR A 104 -4.12 -32.17 -17.45
C THR A 104 -5.49 -32.20 -18.15
N ARG A 105 -5.58 -32.48 -19.47
CA ARG A 105 -6.81 -32.37 -20.25
C ARG A 105 -7.93 -33.28 -19.74
N GLU A 106 -7.64 -34.53 -19.38
CA GLU A 106 -8.65 -35.45 -18.84
C GLU A 106 -9.10 -35.00 -17.45
N LEU A 107 -8.17 -34.56 -16.61
CA LEU A 107 -8.47 -34.06 -15.29
C LEU A 107 -9.31 -32.77 -15.34
N ALA A 108 -9.03 -31.89 -16.26
CA ALA A 108 -9.73 -30.63 -16.48
C ALA A 108 -11.24 -30.80 -16.66
N LYS A 109 -11.69 -31.90 -17.30
CA LYS A 109 -13.11 -32.19 -17.53
C LYS A 109 -13.94 -32.31 -16.25
N PHE A 110 -13.31 -32.68 -15.14
CA PHE A 110 -13.96 -32.84 -13.84
C PHE A 110 -13.90 -31.57 -12.99
N ILE A 111 -13.07 -30.59 -13.35
CA ILE A 111 -12.97 -29.34 -12.59
C ILE A 111 -14.24 -28.53 -12.76
N GLY A 112 -14.93 -28.25 -11.67
CA GLY A 112 -16.11 -27.38 -11.63
C GLY A 112 -15.83 -25.99 -11.05
N LEU A 113 -14.75 -25.86 -10.28
CA LEU A 113 -14.29 -24.60 -9.70
C LEU A 113 -12.77 -24.50 -9.80
N TRP A 114 -12.28 -23.38 -10.27
CA TRP A 114 -10.87 -23.03 -10.12
C TRP A 114 -10.71 -21.77 -9.26
N CYS A 115 -9.69 -21.75 -8.42
CA CYS A 115 -9.30 -20.58 -7.64
C CYS A 115 -7.90 -20.14 -8.04
N MET A 116 -7.67 -18.83 -8.22
CA MET A 116 -6.36 -18.27 -8.55
C MET A 116 -5.94 -17.26 -7.51
N ASP A 117 -4.74 -17.43 -6.92
CA ASP A 117 -4.14 -16.43 -6.05
C ASP A 117 -3.41 -15.36 -6.87
N GLU A 118 -3.31 -14.15 -6.33
CA GLU A 118 -2.76 -12.97 -7.01
C GLU A 118 -3.34 -12.80 -8.44
N PHE A 119 -4.66 -12.78 -8.50
CA PHE A 119 -5.43 -12.84 -9.74
C PHE A 119 -5.12 -11.71 -10.73
N HIS A 120 -4.59 -10.60 -10.27
CA HIS A 120 -4.17 -9.48 -11.12
C HIS A 120 -3.06 -9.85 -12.13
N HIS A 121 -2.39 -10.99 -11.93
CA HIS A 121 -1.46 -11.55 -12.92
C HIS A 121 -2.13 -12.35 -14.04
N THR A 122 -3.43 -12.68 -13.92
CA THR A 122 -4.10 -13.61 -14.84
C THR A 122 -4.57 -12.91 -16.11
N LEU A 123 -3.81 -13.06 -17.19
CA LEU A 123 -4.12 -12.53 -18.52
C LEU A 123 -4.22 -13.67 -19.51
N VAL A 124 -5.09 -13.55 -20.51
CA VAL A 124 -5.39 -14.59 -21.50
C VAL A 124 -4.13 -15.22 -22.11
N ASP A 125 -3.14 -14.41 -22.45
CA ASP A 125 -1.96 -14.85 -23.22
C ASP A 125 -0.77 -15.25 -22.35
N ASN A 126 -0.82 -15.00 -21.05
CA ASN A 126 0.29 -15.33 -20.17
C ASN A 126 0.14 -16.72 -19.53
N MET A 127 1.12 -17.09 -18.71
CA MET A 127 1.18 -18.38 -18.05
C MET A 127 -0.04 -18.65 -17.15
N TRP A 128 -0.54 -17.63 -16.44
CA TRP A 128 -1.72 -17.77 -15.56
C TRP A 128 -3.00 -17.97 -16.37
N GLY A 129 -3.19 -17.20 -17.44
CA GLY A 129 -4.33 -17.40 -18.35
C GLY A 129 -4.31 -18.76 -19.01
N LYS A 130 -3.14 -19.22 -19.48
CA LYS A 130 -3.00 -20.58 -20.05
C LYS A 130 -3.40 -21.68 -19.07
N ALA A 131 -3.18 -21.50 -17.77
CA ALA A 131 -3.60 -22.48 -16.77
C ALA A 131 -5.12 -22.61 -16.67
N VAL A 132 -5.88 -21.54 -16.90
CA VAL A 132 -7.35 -21.51 -16.79
C VAL A 132 -8.06 -21.63 -18.13
N ASN A 133 -7.39 -21.43 -19.28
CA ASN A 133 -7.99 -21.51 -20.61
C ASN A 133 -8.63 -22.88 -20.92
N GLY A 134 -8.11 -23.97 -20.35
CA GLY A 134 -8.71 -25.30 -20.45
C GLY A 134 -9.92 -25.53 -19.53
N LEU A 135 -10.32 -24.54 -18.73
CA LEU A 135 -11.35 -24.65 -17.68
C LEU A 135 -12.55 -23.72 -17.95
N ASN A 136 -12.81 -23.38 -19.21
CA ASN A 136 -13.87 -22.44 -19.60
C ASN A 136 -15.29 -22.89 -19.20
N HIS A 137 -15.49 -24.16 -18.86
CA HIS A 137 -16.76 -24.72 -18.37
C HIS A 137 -16.90 -24.62 -16.84
N ALA A 138 -15.82 -24.29 -16.12
CA ALA A 138 -15.79 -24.19 -14.68
C ALA A 138 -16.00 -22.75 -14.21
N ILE A 139 -16.46 -22.60 -12.98
CA ILE A 139 -16.56 -21.30 -12.31
C ILE A 139 -15.14 -20.87 -11.89
N GLY A 140 -14.81 -19.60 -12.08
CA GLY A 140 -13.53 -19.01 -11.68
C GLY A 140 -13.66 -18.08 -10.49
N LEU A 141 -12.78 -18.26 -9.50
CA LEU A 141 -12.61 -17.37 -8.36
C LEU A 141 -11.15 -16.87 -8.30
N GLY A 142 -10.90 -15.71 -8.86
CA GLY A 142 -9.64 -15.01 -8.69
C GLY A 142 -9.63 -14.19 -7.42
N VAL A 143 -8.56 -14.26 -6.62
CA VAL A 143 -8.45 -13.49 -5.37
C VAL A 143 -7.20 -12.62 -5.43
N THR A 144 -7.34 -11.34 -5.10
CA THR A 144 -6.22 -10.39 -5.05
C THR A 144 -6.42 -9.36 -3.95
N ALA A 145 -5.35 -8.76 -3.45
CA ALA A 145 -5.44 -7.61 -2.55
C ALA A 145 -5.63 -6.30 -3.33
N THR A 146 -5.05 -6.22 -4.52
CA THR A 146 -5.05 -5.04 -5.38
C THR A 146 -5.27 -5.48 -6.83
N PRO A 147 -6.43 -5.21 -7.42
CA PRO A 147 -6.75 -5.62 -8.79
C PRO A 147 -6.13 -4.67 -9.83
N ILE A 148 -4.85 -4.33 -9.65
CA ILE A 148 -4.09 -3.43 -10.52
C ILE A 148 -3.07 -4.21 -11.31
N ARG A 149 -3.02 -3.99 -12.61
CA ARG A 149 -1.97 -4.49 -13.49
C ARG A 149 -0.84 -3.48 -13.60
N THR A 150 0.40 -3.98 -13.75
CA THR A 150 1.59 -3.13 -13.97
C THR A 150 1.53 -2.32 -15.27
N ASP A 151 0.74 -2.77 -16.27
CA ASP A 151 0.54 -2.06 -17.53
C ASP A 151 -0.63 -1.06 -17.51
N GLY A 152 -1.28 -0.86 -16.35
CA GLY A 152 -2.41 0.07 -16.17
C GLY A 152 -3.71 -0.33 -16.86
N LYS A 153 -3.76 -1.49 -17.54
CA LYS A 153 -4.99 -2.00 -18.16
C LYS A 153 -5.86 -2.72 -17.13
N GLY A 154 -7.16 -2.80 -17.38
CA GLY A 154 -8.10 -3.49 -16.49
C GLY A 154 -7.96 -5.01 -16.49
N LEU A 155 -8.69 -5.68 -15.57
CA LEU A 155 -8.74 -7.14 -15.45
C LEU A 155 -9.88 -7.78 -16.24
N GLY A 156 -10.74 -6.98 -16.86
CA GLY A 156 -11.87 -7.44 -17.65
C GLY A 156 -11.46 -8.03 -19.00
N ARG A 157 -12.37 -8.79 -19.62
CA ARG A 157 -12.14 -9.43 -20.95
C ARG A 157 -11.79 -8.43 -22.05
N HIS A 158 -12.30 -7.20 -21.98
CA HIS A 158 -11.99 -6.12 -22.91
C HIS A 158 -10.52 -5.67 -22.88
N ALA A 159 -9.80 -5.98 -21.79
CA ALA A 159 -8.39 -5.65 -21.58
C ALA A 159 -7.48 -6.89 -21.55
N CYS A 160 -7.87 -7.98 -22.24
CA CYS A 160 -7.17 -9.27 -22.21
C CYS A 160 -7.09 -9.90 -20.81
N GLY A 161 -7.89 -9.45 -19.86
CA GLY A 161 -8.10 -10.12 -18.58
C GLY A 161 -9.14 -11.23 -18.71
N VAL A 162 -9.39 -11.95 -17.62
CA VAL A 162 -10.35 -13.08 -17.61
C VAL A 162 -11.54 -12.83 -16.67
N ALA A 163 -11.58 -11.72 -15.95
CA ALA A 163 -12.64 -11.40 -15.01
C ALA A 163 -13.93 -10.91 -15.69
N ASP A 164 -15.08 -11.33 -15.17
CA ASP A 164 -16.40 -10.85 -15.58
C ASP A 164 -16.99 -9.83 -14.60
N VAL A 165 -16.61 -9.94 -13.30
CA VAL A 165 -17.12 -9.07 -12.23
C VAL A 165 -16.09 -8.93 -11.11
N ILE A 166 -16.08 -7.77 -10.45
CA ILE A 166 -15.39 -7.55 -9.17
C ILE A 166 -16.39 -7.67 -8.02
N ILE A 167 -15.98 -8.36 -6.96
CA ILE A 167 -16.65 -8.38 -5.66
C ILE A 167 -15.63 -7.95 -4.62
N GLU A 168 -15.99 -6.99 -3.77
CA GLU A 168 -15.13 -6.55 -2.68
C GLU A 168 -15.55 -7.20 -1.36
N THR A 169 -14.55 -7.61 -0.57
CA THR A 169 -14.75 -7.93 0.86
C THR A 169 -14.78 -6.62 1.66
N PRO A 170 -15.04 -6.67 2.99
CA PRO A 170 -14.84 -5.49 3.82
C PRO A 170 -13.47 -4.87 3.62
N LYS A 171 -13.41 -3.55 3.46
CA LYS A 171 -12.17 -2.78 3.23
C LYS A 171 -11.24 -2.86 4.46
N MET A 172 -9.98 -2.53 4.29
CA MET A 172 -8.98 -2.62 5.37
C MET A 172 -9.40 -1.82 6.61
N GLY A 173 -9.94 -0.60 6.44
CA GLY A 173 -10.45 0.22 7.54
C GLY A 173 -11.65 -0.41 8.29
N GLU A 174 -12.53 -1.10 7.59
CA GLU A 174 -13.65 -1.84 8.20
C GLU A 174 -13.14 -3.05 8.98
N LEU A 175 -12.15 -3.78 8.43
CA LEU A 175 -11.52 -4.91 9.12
C LEU A 175 -10.79 -4.47 10.42
N ILE A 176 -10.19 -3.27 10.43
CA ILE A 176 -9.62 -2.68 11.65
C ILE A 176 -10.73 -2.37 12.66
N LYS A 177 -11.82 -1.72 12.23
CA LYS A 177 -13.00 -1.46 13.10
C LYS A 177 -13.60 -2.74 13.67
N MET A 178 -13.66 -3.81 12.86
CA MET A 178 -14.12 -5.15 13.26
C MET A 178 -13.09 -5.92 14.11
N LYS A 179 -11.92 -5.33 14.42
CA LYS A 179 -10.81 -5.98 15.14
C LYS A 179 -10.29 -7.26 14.46
N ARG A 180 -10.45 -7.37 13.14
CA ARG A 180 -9.89 -8.44 12.31
C ARG A 180 -8.49 -8.09 11.80
N LEU A 181 -8.16 -6.80 11.79
CA LEU A 181 -6.82 -6.25 11.62
C LEU A 181 -6.49 -5.36 12.82
N SER A 182 -5.20 -5.26 13.16
CA SER A 182 -4.73 -4.38 14.23
C SER A 182 -4.78 -2.91 13.79
N PRO A 183 -5.06 -1.97 14.69
CA PRO A 183 -4.73 -0.57 14.46
C PRO A 183 -3.22 -0.41 14.23
N TYR A 184 -2.77 0.75 13.80
CA TYR A 184 -1.38 0.97 13.46
C TYR A 184 -0.90 2.38 13.80
N LYS A 185 0.43 2.50 13.95
CA LYS A 185 1.16 3.75 14.01
C LYS A 185 2.09 3.85 12.81
N VAL A 186 2.29 5.06 12.30
CA VAL A 186 3.13 5.33 11.15
C VAL A 186 4.14 6.41 11.48
N TYR A 187 5.39 6.15 11.12
CA TYR A 187 6.49 7.08 11.21
C TYR A 187 7.11 7.21 9.83
N THR A 188 7.12 8.42 9.29
CA THR A 188 7.59 8.72 7.94
C THR A 188 8.35 10.05 7.93
N PRO A 189 9.31 10.26 7.02
CA PRO A 189 9.97 11.55 6.90
C PRO A 189 8.94 12.63 6.52
N PRO A 190 9.09 13.86 7.02
CA PRO A 190 8.20 14.98 6.72
C PRO A 190 8.21 15.34 5.23
N ASP A 191 9.32 15.07 4.55
CA ASP A 191 9.54 15.40 3.14
C ASP A 191 9.67 14.15 2.27
N ARG A 192 9.37 14.31 0.96
CA ARG A 192 9.58 13.25 -0.03
C ARG A 192 11.06 13.07 -0.30
N VAL A 193 11.52 11.82 -0.34
CA VAL A 193 12.85 11.51 -0.86
C VAL A 193 12.90 11.91 -2.34
N ASP A 194 13.85 12.76 -2.70
CA ASP A 194 14.04 13.17 -4.09
C ASP A 194 14.48 11.96 -4.93
N THR A 195 13.63 11.57 -5.85
CA THR A 195 13.86 10.49 -6.83
C THR A 195 14.19 11.03 -8.22
N ALA A 196 14.47 12.33 -8.32
CA ALA A 196 14.88 12.94 -9.59
C ALA A 196 16.12 12.23 -10.15
N GLY A 197 16.05 11.79 -11.41
CA GLY A 197 17.12 11.07 -12.09
C GLY A 197 17.12 9.55 -11.92
N ILE A 198 16.18 8.95 -11.17
CA ILE A 198 16.02 7.49 -11.12
C ILE A 198 15.04 7.06 -12.21
N ASN A 199 15.55 6.31 -13.21
CA ASN A 199 14.72 5.85 -14.33
C ASN A 199 13.67 4.83 -13.85
N ILE A 200 12.46 4.95 -14.40
CA ILE A 200 11.40 3.96 -14.25
C ILE A 200 11.68 2.80 -15.21
N THR A 201 11.51 1.58 -14.75
CA THR A 201 11.63 0.37 -15.57
C THR A 201 10.39 0.17 -16.45
N ALA A 202 10.48 -0.67 -17.48
CA ALA A 202 9.32 -1.06 -18.30
C ALA A 202 8.19 -1.71 -17.47
N GLY A 203 8.48 -2.19 -16.25
CA GLY A 203 7.50 -2.73 -15.30
C GLY A 203 6.83 -1.67 -14.43
N GLY A 204 7.05 -0.37 -14.67
CA GLY A 204 6.36 0.73 -13.95
C GLY A 204 6.89 1.02 -12.54
N ASP A 205 8.00 0.43 -12.11
CA ASP A 205 8.64 0.73 -10.82
C ASP A 205 10.05 1.30 -11.02
N TYR A 206 10.64 1.91 -9.99
CA TYR A 206 11.99 2.46 -10.02
C TYR A 206 13.05 1.42 -10.41
N ASN A 207 14.09 1.86 -11.13
CA ASN A 207 15.27 1.02 -11.36
C ASN A 207 15.95 0.71 -10.01
N GLN A 208 15.75 -0.50 -9.51
CA GLN A 208 16.16 -0.92 -8.17
C GLN A 208 17.68 -0.82 -7.95
N LYS A 209 18.51 -1.04 -8.99
CA LYS A 209 19.98 -0.90 -8.87
C LYS A 209 20.41 0.55 -8.64
N LYS A 210 19.77 1.51 -9.33
CA LYS A 210 20.05 2.93 -9.13
C LYS A 210 19.46 3.43 -7.81
N LEU A 211 18.26 2.97 -7.46
CA LEU A 211 17.63 3.28 -6.19
C LEU A 211 18.44 2.75 -5.01
N ALA A 212 18.95 1.51 -5.08
CA ALA A 212 19.80 0.92 -4.04
C ALA A 212 21.05 1.77 -3.75
N LYS A 213 21.75 2.27 -4.80
CA LYS A 213 22.90 3.17 -4.62
C LYS A 213 22.52 4.50 -3.96
N ALA A 214 21.30 4.96 -4.19
CA ALA A 214 20.81 6.22 -3.63
C ALA A 214 20.37 6.09 -2.17
N THR A 215 19.86 4.91 -1.78
CA THR A 215 19.33 4.62 -0.43
C THR A 215 20.32 3.87 0.47
N ASP A 216 21.37 3.25 -0.08
CA ASP A 216 22.43 2.57 0.69
C ASP A 216 23.50 3.58 1.18
N LYS A 217 23.03 4.67 1.77
CA LYS A 217 23.89 5.63 2.45
C LYS A 217 23.92 5.29 3.95
N LYS A 218 25.08 5.49 4.60
CA LYS A 218 25.27 5.23 6.03
C LYS A 218 24.22 5.93 6.91
N ASP A 219 23.78 7.11 6.50
CA ASP A 219 22.80 7.93 7.23
C ASP A 219 21.42 7.28 7.28
N ILE A 220 20.88 6.77 6.14
CA ILE A 220 19.56 6.11 6.11
C ILE A 220 19.57 4.79 6.89
N THR A 221 20.66 4.04 6.81
CA THR A 221 20.73 2.71 7.44
C THR A 221 21.01 2.84 8.94
N GLY A 222 21.85 3.80 9.38
CA GLY A 222 22.07 4.12 10.80
C GLY A 222 20.80 4.61 11.46
N ASP A 223 20.08 5.50 10.81
CA ASP A 223 18.78 6.00 11.28
C ASP A 223 17.73 4.90 11.43
N ALA A 224 17.76 3.85 10.56
CA ALA A 224 16.83 2.73 10.67
C ALA A 224 17.03 1.94 11.97
N VAL A 225 18.28 1.75 12.40
CA VAL A 225 18.61 1.11 13.68
C VAL A 225 18.13 1.95 14.85
N ASP A 226 18.46 3.24 14.87
CA ASP A 226 18.10 4.15 15.96
C ASP A 226 16.57 4.30 16.09
N HIS A 227 15.88 4.42 14.95
CA HIS A 227 14.42 4.51 14.95
C HIS A 227 13.77 3.21 15.43
N TYR A 228 14.27 2.05 15.03
CA TYR A 228 13.77 0.78 15.56
C TYR A 228 13.98 0.68 17.07
N LEU A 229 15.19 0.98 17.56
CA LEU A 229 15.51 0.92 19.00
C LEU A 229 14.63 1.87 19.82
N ARG A 230 14.29 3.04 19.27
CA ARG A 230 13.44 4.04 19.93
C ARG A 230 11.95 3.68 19.86
N LEU A 231 11.45 3.20 18.72
CA LEU A 231 10.02 3.08 18.43
C LEU A 231 9.48 1.66 18.57
N ALA A 232 10.34 0.65 18.43
CA ALA A 232 9.91 -0.72 18.24
C ALA A 232 10.86 -1.78 18.86
N LYS A 233 11.74 -1.40 19.79
CA LYS A 233 12.71 -2.31 20.41
C LYS A 233 12.04 -3.59 20.95
N GLY A 234 12.61 -4.74 20.59
CA GLY A 234 12.13 -6.06 21.03
C GLY A 234 10.88 -6.57 20.29
N LYS A 235 10.38 -5.83 19.29
CA LYS A 235 9.26 -6.26 18.45
C LYS A 235 9.73 -6.99 17.20
N GLN A 236 9.08 -8.11 16.88
CA GLN A 236 9.38 -8.81 15.65
C GLN A 236 8.94 -8.03 14.41
N GLY A 237 9.83 -7.94 13.42
CA GLY A 237 9.59 -7.14 12.24
C GLY A 237 10.19 -7.65 10.95
N ILE A 238 9.74 -7.04 9.86
CA ILE A 238 10.27 -7.23 8.51
C ILE A 238 10.82 -5.91 7.99
N ILE A 239 12.03 -5.94 7.46
CA ILE A 239 12.66 -4.81 6.78
C ILE A 239 12.68 -5.09 5.28
N PHE A 240 12.15 -4.17 4.49
CA PHE A 240 12.16 -4.23 3.03
C PHE A 240 13.33 -3.41 2.49
N ALA A 241 14.39 -4.08 2.04
CA ALA A 241 15.59 -3.46 1.51
C ALA A 241 15.53 -3.25 -0.02
N ALA A 242 16.35 -2.36 -0.54
CA ALA A 242 16.38 -1.99 -1.96
C ALA A 242 17.23 -2.95 -2.84
N SER A 243 18.10 -3.76 -2.25
CA SER A 243 18.92 -4.76 -2.94
C SER A 243 19.35 -5.87 -1.99
N VAL A 244 19.93 -6.96 -2.54
CA VAL A 244 20.53 -8.04 -1.73
C VAL A 244 21.68 -7.52 -0.87
N ALA A 245 22.60 -6.75 -1.46
CA ALA A 245 23.71 -6.16 -0.73
C ALA A 245 23.24 -5.21 0.38
N HIS A 246 22.22 -4.38 0.09
CA HIS A 246 21.62 -3.50 1.09
C HIS A 246 20.97 -4.31 2.23
N ALA A 247 20.29 -5.42 1.93
CA ALA A 247 19.71 -6.28 2.96
C ALA A 247 20.77 -6.88 3.91
N GLU A 248 21.90 -7.34 3.38
CA GLU A 248 23.00 -7.86 4.19
C GLU A 248 23.65 -6.77 5.05
N HIS A 249 23.89 -5.59 4.48
CA HIS A 249 24.46 -4.44 5.19
C HIS A 249 23.55 -4.00 6.34
N VAL A 250 22.24 -3.82 6.08
CA VAL A 250 21.24 -3.47 7.10
C VAL A 250 21.21 -4.53 8.21
N ALA A 251 21.16 -5.83 7.86
CA ALA A 251 21.15 -6.90 8.84
C ALA A 251 22.41 -6.90 9.70
N GLN A 252 23.56 -6.57 9.13
CA GLN A 252 24.82 -6.45 9.86
C GLN A 252 24.79 -5.31 10.87
N GLN A 253 24.33 -4.11 10.49
CA GLN A 253 24.25 -2.96 11.39
C GLN A 253 23.29 -3.21 12.57
N PHE A 254 22.15 -3.87 12.33
CA PHE A 254 21.24 -4.28 13.40
C PHE A 254 21.94 -5.27 14.37
N ARG A 255 22.70 -6.25 13.87
CA ARG A 255 23.45 -7.19 14.72
C ARG A 255 24.54 -6.49 15.54
N GLU A 256 25.26 -5.53 14.95
CA GLU A 256 26.27 -4.71 15.64
C GLU A 256 25.65 -3.89 16.76
N SER A 257 24.37 -3.53 16.64
CA SER A 257 23.59 -2.83 17.67
C SER A 257 22.87 -3.77 18.65
N GLY A 258 23.17 -5.07 18.62
CA GLY A 258 22.65 -6.07 19.56
C GLY A 258 21.26 -6.61 19.21
N VAL A 259 20.73 -6.33 18.00
CA VAL A 259 19.43 -6.84 17.53
C VAL A 259 19.64 -8.06 16.65
N ASN A 260 18.94 -9.16 16.93
CA ASN A 260 19.06 -10.40 16.13
C ASN A 260 18.36 -10.25 14.77
N ALA A 261 19.11 -9.79 13.76
CA ALA A 261 18.62 -9.55 12.41
C ALA A 261 19.32 -10.47 11.38
N ILE A 262 18.54 -10.99 10.44
CA ILE A 262 19.02 -11.89 9.38
C ILE A 262 18.51 -11.41 8.02
N ALA A 263 19.43 -11.34 7.06
CA ALA A 263 19.09 -11.08 5.66
C ALA A 263 18.66 -12.38 4.95
N LEU A 264 17.59 -12.31 4.19
CA LEU A 264 17.10 -13.37 3.31
C LEU A 264 16.81 -12.81 1.91
N SER A 265 17.23 -13.53 0.89
CA SER A 265 17.01 -13.15 -0.50
C SER A 265 16.68 -14.37 -1.37
N SER A 266 16.40 -14.15 -2.64
CA SER A 266 16.22 -15.21 -3.63
C SER A 266 17.47 -16.08 -3.82
N THR A 267 18.65 -15.57 -3.48
CA THR A 267 19.94 -16.32 -3.55
C THR A 267 20.20 -17.18 -2.31
N THR A 268 19.43 -17.00 -1.22
CA THR A 268 19.54 -17.84 -0.02
C THR A 268 19.07 -19.25 -0.32
N HIS A 269 19.90 -20.27 -0.02
CA HIS A 269 19.57 -21.67 -0.25
C HIS A 269 18.26 -22.05 0.47
N ASP A 270 17.38 -22.79 -0.23
CA ASP A 270 16.02 -23.09 0.21
C ASP A 270 15.96 -23.65 1.65
N ALA A 271 16.80 -24.66 1.99
CA ALA A 271 16.80 -25.26 3.32
C ALA A 271 17.22 -24.28 4.44
N VAL A 272 18.15 -23.36 4.13
CA VAL A 272 18.57 -22.30 5.07
C VAL A 272 17.44 -21.32 5.27
N ARG A 273 16.79 -20.90 4.17
CA ARG A 273 15.65 -19.99 4.20
C ARG A 273 14.49 -20.54 5.04
N GLU A 274 14.09 -21.78 4.80
CA GLU A 274 13.02 -22.45 5.55
C GLU A 274 13.35 -22.54 7.06
N ARG A 275 14.60 -22.94 7.39
CA ARG A 275 15.04 -22.98 8.79
C ARG A 275 14.97 -21.59 9.44
N LYS A 276 15.44 -20.53 8.75
CA LYS A 276 15.45 -19.16 9.29
C LYS A 276 14.04 -18.58 9.44
N ILE A 277 13.12 -18.89 8.53
CA ILE A 277 11.70 -18.54 8.65
C ILE A 277 11.08 -19.26 9.86
N ARG A 278 11.42 -20.52 10.10
CA ARG A 278 10.96 -21.27 11.28
C ARG A 278 11.51 -20.67 12.58
N GLU A 279 12.80 -20.33 12.63
CA GLU A 279 13.42 -19.64 13.76
C GLU A 279 12.76 -18.30 14.05
N PHE A 280 12.40 -17.55 12.99
CA PHE A 280 11.66 -16.29 13.13
C PHE A 280 10.24 -16.53 13.68
N ARG A 281 9.49 -17.50 13.17
CA ARG A 281 8.16 -17.84 13.72
C ARG A 281 8.21 -18.26 15.21
N GLN A 282 9.32 -18.82 15.64
CA GLN A 282 9.56 -19.21 17.05
C GLN A 282 10.04 -18.04 17.92
N GLY A 283 10.16 -16.83 17.38
CA GLY A 283 10.65 -15.66 18.12
C GLY A 283 12.16 -15.61 18.36
N LYS A 284 12.93 -16.53 17.76
CA LYS A 284 14.40 -16.59 17.93
C LYS A 284 15.14 -15.51 17.12
N ILE A 285 14.50 -14.99 16.11
CA ILE A 285 14.99 -13.89 15.26
C ILE A 285 14.04 -12.72 15.45
N GLU A 286 14.55 -11.52 15.69
CA GLU A 286 13.76 -10.31 15.87
C GLU A 286 13.39 -9.68 14.52
N LEU A 287 14.36 -9.56 13.61
CA LEU A 287 14.16 -8.88 12.34
C LEU A 287 14.56 -9.75 11.15
N LEU A 288 13.67 -9.85 10.17
CA LEU A 288 13.97 -10.39 8.85
C LEU A 288 14.17 -9.24 7.87
N VAL A 289 15.38 -9.12 7.34
CA VAL A 289 15.71 -8.15 6.29
C VAL A 289 15.62 -8.85 4.95
N ASN A 290 14.77 -8.35 4.05
CA ASN A 290 14.55 -9.03 2.79
C ASN A 290 14.65 -8.10 1.58
N TYR A 291 15.03 -8.72 0.45
CA TYR A 291 14.89 -8.13 -0.87
C TYR A 291 14.09 -9.08 -1.76
N ASP A 292 12.93 -8.59 -2.23
CA ASP A 292 12.04 -9.25 -3.22
C ASP A 292 11.50 -10.64 -2.85
N LEU A 293 11.65 -11.05 -1.58
CA LEU A 293 11.24 -12.38 -1.12
C LEU A 293 9.87 -12.37 -0.43
N PHE A 294 9.60 -11.39 0.43
CA PHE A 294 8.42 -11.34 1.31
C PHE A 294 7.32 -10.39 0.83
N GLY A 295 7.36 -9.96 -0.45
CA GLY A 295 6.30 -9.16 -1.05
C GLY A 295 4.98 -9.95 -1.09
N GLU A 296 4.93 -11.00 -1.89
CA GLU A 296 3.75 -11.84 -2.08
C GLU A 296 3.88 -13.18 -1.35
N GLY A 297 2.79 -13.63 -0.71
CA GLY A 297 2.66 -15.00 -0.19
C GLY A 297 3.34 -15.32 1.14
N PHE A 298 4.10 -14.43 1.73
CA PHE A 298 4.73 -14.70 3.03
C PHE A 298 3.76 -14.44 4.19
N ASP A 299 3.44 -15.48 4.94
CA ASP A 299 2.52 -15.41 6.09
C ASP A 299 3.24 -15.63 7.41
N VAL A 300 3.62 -14.54 8.09
CA VAL A 300 4.07 -14.56 9.48
C VAL A 300 3.13 -13.71 10.33
N PRO A 301 2.29 -14.34 11.15
CA PRO A 301 1.34 -13.61 12.01
C PRO A 301 2.01 -12.71 13.05
N ALA A 302 3.23 -13.03 13.43
CA ALA A 302 3.95 -12.37 14.51
C ALA A 302 4.59 -11.02 14.13
N VAL A 303 4.41 -10.51 12.91
CA VAL A 303 5.01 -9.25 12.51
C VAL A 303 4.27 -8.08 13.16
N GLU A 304 4.97 -7.37 14.04
CA GLU A 304 4.49 -6.15 14.68
C GLU A 304 5.01 -4.90 13.98
N VAL A 305 6.21 -4.98 13.37
CA VAL A 305 6.90 -3.85 12.76
C VAL A 305 7.20 -4.12 11.30
N VAL A 306 6.98 -3.13 10.46
CA VAL A 306 7.47 -3.08 9.08
C VAL A 306 8.35 -1.85 8.92
N ILE A 307 9.57 -2.05 8.43
CA ILE A 307 10.51 -0.97 8.10
C ILE A 307 10.70 -0.94 6.58
N MET A 308 10.40 0.20 5.97
CA MET A 308 10.56 0.39 4.53
C MET A 308 11.83 1.18 4.22
N LEU A 309 12.82 0.48 3.64
CA LEU A 309 14.06 1.04 3.09
C LEU A 309 14.09 0.89 1.56
N ARG A 310 12.99 0.40 0.97
CA ARG A 310 12.76 0.28 -0.46
C ARG A 310 11.65 1.23 -0.87
N LYS A 311 11.96 2.19 -1.73
CA LYS A 311 10.94 3.02 -2.37
C LYS A 311 10.29 2.24 -3.52
N THR A 312 9.00 2.40 -3.69
CA THR A 312 8.24 1.77 -4.77
C THR A 312 7.18 2.72 -5.32
N MET A 313 6.95 2.67 -6.63
CA MET A 313 5.81 3.31 -7.28
C MET A 313 4.56 2.43 -7.27
N SER A 314 4.71 1.15 -6.95
CA SER A 314 3.59 0.21 -6.95
C SER A 314 2.77 0.36 -5.67
N PHE A 315 1.54 0.90 -5.81
CA PHE A 315 0.55 0.96 -4.74
C PHE A 315 0.25 -0.43 -4.16
N GLY A 316 0.13 -1.44 -5.03
CA GLY A 316 -0.11 -2.83 -4.62
C GLY A 316 1.01 -3.37 -3.72
N LEU A 317 2.27 -3.17 -4.12
CA LEU A 317 3.43 -3.60 -3.33
C LEU A 317 3.50 -2.84 -1.99
N PHE A 318 3.26 -1.53 -1.99
CA PHE A 318 3.19 -0.73 -0.78
C PHE A 318 2.13 -1.26 0.19
N LYS A 319 0.91 -1.51 -0.29
CA LYS A 319 -0.20 -2.06 0.53
C LYS A 319 0.11 -3.47 1.05
N GLN A 320 0.78 -4.29 0.26
CA GLN A 320 1.20 -5.63 0.69
C GLN A 320 2.27 -5.56 1.79
N MET A 321 3.28 -4.70 1.64
CA MET A 321 4.31 -4.48 2.66
C MET A 321 3.69 -3.95 3.95
N PHE A 322 2.89 -2.89 3.86
CA PHE A 322 2.20 -2.30 5.00
C PHE A 322 1.29 -3.29 5.71
N GLY A 323 0.49 -4.04 4.97
CA GLY A 323 -0.45 -5.02 5.51
C GLY A 323 0.18 -6.13 6.36
N ARG A 324 1.52 -6.31 6.29
CA ARG A 324 2.22 -7.32 7.12
C ARG A 324 2.15 -7.00 8.60
N CYS A 325 2.22 -5.73 9.00
CA CYS A 325 2.13 -5.36 10.41
C CYS A 325 0.68 -5.18 10.91
N LEU A 326 -0.34 -5.42 10.09
CA LEU A 326 -1.73 -5.28 10.52
C LEU A 326 -2.38 -6.56 11.04
N ARG A 327 -1.74 -7.71 10.89
CA ARG A 327 -2.31 -8.97 11.38
C ARG A 327 -2.46 -8.99 12.88
N VAL A 328 -3.60 -9.52 13.35
CA VAL A 328 -3.90 -9.63 14.78
C VAL A 328 -3.03 -10.71 15.41
N LEU A 329 -2.46 -10.40 16.56
CA LEU A 329 -1.68 -11.29 17.39
C LEU A 329 -2.07 -11.07 18.85
N LYS A 330 -2.13 -12.13 19.66
CA LYS A 330 -2.41 -12.02 21.10
C LYS A 330 -1.35 -11.14 21.77
N GLY A 331 -1.78 -10.12 22.48
CA GLY A 331 -0.91 -9.14 23.16
C GLY A 331 -0.45 -7.97 22.28
N LYS A 332 -0.66 -8.00 20.98
CA LYS A 332 -0.32 -6.91 20.08
C LYS A 332 -1.39 -5.81 20.15
N LEU A 333 -1.00 -4.61 20.53
CA LEU A 333 -1.89 -3.45 20.61
C LEU A 333 -2.08 -2.78 19.24
N TYR A 334 -1.00 -2.61 18.48
CA TYR A 334 -0.97 -1.99 17.15
C TYR A 334 0.23 -2.49 16.34
N GLY A 335 0.11 -2.36 15.03
CA GLY A 335 1.24 -2.50 14.11
C GLY A 335 2.03 -1.21 14.00
N ILE A 336 3.31 -1.29 13.66
CA ILE A 336 4.18 -0.13 13.45
C ILE A 336 4.72 -0.16 12.02
N LEU A 337 4.53 0.94 11.31
CA LEU A 337 5.17 1.20 10.03
C LEU A 337 6.24 2.28 10.23
N ILE A 338 7.49 1.97 9.88
CA ILE A 338 8.60 2.92 9.83
C ILE A 338 9.01 3.05 8.37
N ASP A 339 8.67 4.16 7.75
CA ASP A 339 8.95 4.45 6.34
C ASP A 339 10.09 5.45 6.23
N HIS A 340 11.27 4.98 5.86
CA HIS A 340 12.45 5.85 5.70
C HIS A 340 12.56 6.49 4.31
N VAL A 341 11.74 6.04 3.36
CA VAL A 341 11.88 6.42 1.95
C VAL A 341 10.70 7.21 1.40
N GLY A 342 9.75 7.56 2.27
CA GLY A 342 8.60 8.39 1.90
C GLY A 342 7.59 7.70 0.99
N ASN A 343 7.42 6.37 1.09
CA ASN A 343 6.34 5.66 0.39
C ASN A 343 4.96 6.12 0.84
N VAL A 344 4.81 6.46 2.11
CA VAL A 344 3.54 6.99 2.65
C VAL A 344 3.13 8.25 1.90
N SER A 345 4.02 9.23 1.77
CA SER A 345 3.74 10.47 1.04
C SER A 345 3.60 10.28 -0.46
N GLU A 346 4.10 9.18 -1.04
CA GLU A 346 3.92 8.83 -2.46
C GLU A 346 2.52 8.27 -2.73
N HIS A 347 2.06 7.35 -1.85
CA HIS A 347 0.86 6.54 -2.09
C HIS A 347 -0.39 6.99 -1.34
N VAL A 348 -0.26 7.90 -0.38
CA VAL A 348 -1.37 8.39 0.42
C VAL A 348 -1.64 9.85 0.07
N SER A 349 -2.82 10.11 -0.48
CA SER A 349 -3.25 11.47 -0.79
C SER A 349 -3.50 12.25 0.51
N ALA A 350 -3.30 13.55 0.47
CA ALA A 350 -3.65 14.43 1.58
C ALA A 350 -5.13 14.22 1.95
N GLY A 351 -5.38 13.83 3.21
CA GLY A 351 -6.71 13.55 3.73
C GLY A 351 -7.25 12.13 3.53
N SER A 352 -6.42 11.22 3.04
CA SER A 352 -6.72 9.80 2.97
C SER A 352 -5.92 9.03 4.03
N HIS A 353 -6.44 7.88 4.45
CA HIS A 353 -5.72 6.98 5.35
C HIS A 353 -4.86 5.98 4.57
N LEU A 354 -3.82 5.44 5.22
CA LEU A 354 -3.06 4.33 4.66
C LEU A 354 -3.93 3.10 4.39
N HIS A 355 -5.03 2.95 5.12
CA HIS A 355 -5.96 1.84 4.96
C HIS A 355 -7.10 2.11 3.96
N ASP A 356 -7.17 3.29 3.37
CA ASP A 356 -8.14 3.57 2.32
C ASP A 356 -7.74 2.87 1.02
N ASP A 357 -8.72 2.30 0.35
CA ASP A 357 -8.57 1.72 -0.97
C ASP A 357 -9.40 2.54 -1.96
N PRO A 358 -8.92 2.70 -3.19
CA PRO A 358 -9.72 3.33 -4.24
C PRO A 358 -10.95 2.47 -4.59
N GLU A 359 -11.86 3.02 -5.37
CA GLU A 359 -12.92 2.23 -5.97
C GLU A 359 -12.34 1.35 -7.08
N TRP A 360 -12.54 0.04 -6.96
CA TRP A 360 -12.02 -0.93 -7.89
C TRP A 360 -12.96 -1.14 -9.07
N THR A 361 -12.43 -1.12 -10.28
CA THR A 361 -13.18 -1.42 -11.50
C THR A 361 -12.44 -2.43 -12.37
N LEU A 362 -13.17 -3.13 -13.25
CA LEU A 362 -12.56 -4.00 -14.27
C LEU A 362 -11.96 -3.23 -15.44
N ASN A 363 -12.29 -1.96 -15.57
CA ASN A 363 -11.78 -1.09 -16.62
C ASN A 363 -10.31 -0.73 -16.36
N SER A 364 -9.68 -0.16 -17.37
CA SER A 364 -8.31 0.31 -17.20
C SER A 364 -8.24 1.25 -15.99
N THR A 365 -7.28 1.01 -15.14
CA THR A 365 -6.91 1.90 -14.05
C THR A 365 -6.06 3.06 -14.59
N ASN A 366 -6.39 3.62 -15.77
CA ASN A 366 -5.81 4.86 -16.23
C ASN A 366 -6.16 5.94 -15.21
N GLY A 367 -5.37 6.01 -14.12
CA GLY A 367 -5.57 6.95 -13.05
C GLY A 367 -5.75 6.39 -11.65
N ILE A 368 -5.38 5.11 -11.37
CA ILE A 368 -5.12 4.71 -9.99
C ILE A 368 -3.61 4.58 -9.70
N ASP A 369 -2.74 4.99 -10.55
CA ASP A 369 -1.70 5.90 -10.11
C ASP A 369 -2.46 7.21 -9.85
N ILE A 370 -2.97 7.38 -8.65
CA ILE A 370 -3.25 8.70 -8.13
C ILE A 370 -1.86 9.32 -7.98
N ILE A 371 -1.30 9.74 -9.12
CA ILE A 371 -0.15 10.62 -9.15
C ILE A 371 -0.69 11.93 -8.61
N THR A 372 -0.89 11.97 -7.30
CA THR A 372 -1.10 13.25 -6.64
C THR A 372 0.20 14.01 -6.82
N ARG A 373 0.14 15.07 -7.59
CA ARG A 373 1.25 15.98 -7.74
C ARG A 373 1.05 17.15 -6.81
N VAL A 374 2.14 17.61 -6.27
CA VAL A 374 2.20 18.90 -5.59
C VAL A 374 2.71 19.89 -6.63
N CYS A 375 1.93 20.92 -6.90
CA CYS A 375 2.37 22.00 -7.76
C CYS A 375 3.61 22.68 -7.15
N SER A 376 4.70 22.80 -7.88
CA SER A 376 5.91 23.48 -7.42
C SER A 376 5.72 24.96 -7.16
N LYS A 377 4.67 25.59 -7.75
CA LYS A 377 4.38 27.01 -7.61
C LYS A 377 3.39 27.35 -6.49
N CYS A 378 2.28 26.58 -6.36
CA CYS A 378 1.23 26.91 -5.37
C CYS A 378 1.02 25.84 -4.31
N PHE A 379 1.80 24.75 -4.36
CA PHE A 379 1.73 23.60 -3.44
C PHE A 379 0.36 22.91 -3.39
N HIS A 380 -0.51 23.20 -4.37
CA HIS A 380 -1.80 22.52 -4.50
C HIS A 380 -1.60 21.05 -4.85
N TYR A 381 -2.24 20.15 -4.09
CA TYR A 381 -2.29 18.73 -4.38
C TYR A 381 -3.37 18.47 -5.42
N TYR A 382 -3.00 17.91 -6.57
CA TYR A 382 -3.96 17.61 -7.62
C TYR A 382 -3.65 16.30 -8.34
N THR A 383 -4.69 15.69 -8.87
CA THR A 383 -4.58 14.54 -9.77
C THR A 383 -4.58 15.06 -11.21
N PRO A 384 -3.53 14.82 -12.01
CA PRO A 384 -3.52 15.22 -13.40
C PRO A 384 -4.66 14.56 -14.20
N LEU A 385 -5.40 15.34 -14.96
CA LEU A 385 -6.55 14.88 -15.76
C LEU A 385 -6.18 14.05 -16.99
N SER A 386 -4.90 13.87 -17.31
CA SER A 386 -4.45 13.17 -18.51
C SER A 386 -3.12 12.46 -18.29
N THR A 387 -3.00 11.25 -18.82
CA THR A 387 -1.80 10.42 -18.78
C THR A 387 -0.85 10.61 -19.99
N ASN A 388 -1.20 11.45 -20.95
CA ASN A 388 -0.40 11.69 -22.17
C ASN A 388 0.40 12.99 -22.01
N ILE A 389 1.62 12.92 -21.39
CA ILE A 389 2.07 14.08 -20.71
C ILE A 389 3.51 14.43 -21.01
N LYS A 390 3.65 15.52 -21.74
CA LYS A 390 4.88 16.31 -21.78
C LYS A 390 4.82 17.54 -20.84
N SER A 391 3.65 17.85 -20.27
CA SER A 391 3.47 18.93 -19.30
C SER A 391 2.24 18.69 -18.44
N PHE A 392 2.35 18.97 -17.15
CA PHE A 392 1.25 18.93 -16.18
C PHE A 392 0.86 20.35 -15.82
N VAL A 393 -0.42 20.66 -15.92
CA VAL A 393 -0.94 21.98 -15.56
C VAL A 393 -1.68 21.87 -14.22
N CYS A 394 -1.25 22.65 -13.25
CA CYS A 394 -1.94 22.75 -11.97
C CYS A 394 -3.35 23.35 -12.18
N PRO A 395 -4.42 22.68 -11.72
CA PRO A 395 -5.79 23.17 -11.91
C PRO A 395 -6.10 24.43 -11.10
N ASP A 396 -5.31 24.70 -10.06
CA ASP A 396 -5.55 25.83 -9.16
C ASP A 396 -4.85 27.11 -9.64
N CYS A 397 -3.56 27.05 -9.98
CA CYS A 397 -2.79 28.25 -10.38
C CYS A 397 -2.41 28.30 -11.85
N GLY A 398 -2.76 27.31 -12.66
CA GLY A 398 -2.43 27.23 -14.08
C GLY A 398 -0.93 27.01 -14.37
N HIS A 399 -0.10 26.75 -13.36
CA HIS A 399 1.33 26.48 -13.55
C HIS A 399 1.53 25.17 -14.31
N ALA A 400 2.27 25.22 -15.42
CA ALA A 400 2.62 24.05 -16.22
C ALA A 400 4.02 23.55 -15.81
N GLU A 401 4.10 22.33 -15.31
CA GLU A 401 5.37 21.65 -15.05
C GLU A 401 5.75 20.79 -16.26
N SER A 402 6.94 21.00 -16.82
CA SER A 402 7.47 20.17 -17.90
C SER A 402 8.39 19.10 -17.35
N ASP A 403 8.24 17.85 -17.85
CA ASP A 403 9.17 16.75 -17.51
C ASP A 403 10.61 17.00 -18.01
N ILE A 404 10.83 18.02 -18.83
CA ILE A 404 12.12 18.35 -19.45
C ILE A 404 13.06 19.05 -18.46
N GLU A 405 12.55 19.84 -17.52
CA GLU A 405 13.39 20.54 -16.53
C GLU A 405 14.00 19.62 -15.47
N ARG A 406 13.47 18.38 -15.31
CA ARG A 406 14.01 17.38 -14.37
C ARG A 406 15.30 16.71 -14.84
N ASN A 407 15.68 16.82 -16.11
CA ASN A 407 16.82 16.08 -16.68
C ASN A 407 18.14 16.84 -16.69
N THR A 408 18.20 18.09 -16.25
CA THR A 408 19.38 18.95 -16.47
C THR A 408 20.19 19.32 -15.23
N THR A 409 19.76 18.95 -14.04
CA THR A 409 20.57 19.13 -12.83
C THR A 409 20.72 17.82 -12.07
N GLN A 410 21.92 17.24 -12.12
CA GLN A 410 22.37 16.26 -11.11
C GLN A 410 22.43 16.97 -9.75
N LYS A 411 21.29 17.20 -9.12
CA LYS A 411 21.25 17.54 -7.70
C LYS A 411 21.54 16.25 -6.94
N GLU A 412 22.53 16.28 -6.10
CA GLU A 412 22.75 15.24 -5.09
C GLU A 412 21.47 15.05 -4.30
N ILE A 413 21.13 13.78 -4.05
CA ILE A 413 19.99 13.44 -3.18
C ILE A 413 20.29 14.08 -1.83
N GLN A 414 19.54 15.12 -1.47
CA GLN A 414 19.62 15.68 -0.13
C GLN A 414 18.99 14.65 0.81
N VAL A 415 19.81 14.08 1.66
CA VAL A 415 19.40 13.23 2.78
C VAL A 415 18.97 14.19 3.87
N ASN A 416 17.70 14.20 4.21
CA ASN A 416 17.23 14.93 5.39
C ASN A 416 17.80 14.28 6.65
N ASP A 417 18.19 15.10 7.60
CA ASP A 417 18.81 14.71 8.88
C ASP A 417 17.86 13.84 9.74
N GLY A 418 17.59 12.60 9.31
CA GLY A 418 17.05 11.50 10.12
C GLY A 418 15.83 11.74 11.02
N VAL A 419 15.10 12.85 10.86
CA VAL A 419 13.94 13.15 11.70
C VAL A 419 12.69 12.48 11.16
N LEU A 420 12.27 11.37 11.81
CA LEU A 420 10.95 10.80 11.58
C LEU A 420 9.93 11.46 12.51
N VAL A 421 8.80 11.86 11.93
CA VAL A 421 7.66 12.40 12.68
C VAL A 421 6.59 11.32 12.79
N GLU A 422 5.97 11.17 13.96
CA GLU A 422 4.78 10.33 14.11
C GLU A 422 3.67 10.92 13.25
N PHE A 423 3.20 10.15 12.29
CA PHE A 423 2.06 10.50 11.48
C PHE A 423 0.80 10.22 12.29
N ASP A 424 0.31 11.23 13.02
CA ASP A 424 -0.93 11.14 13.77
C ASP A 424 -2.12 11.15 12.81
N THR A 425 -2.59 9.95 12.47
CA THR A 425 -3.76 9.77 11.60
C THR A 425 -5.02 10.38 12.21
N GLY A 426 -5.16 10.41 13.54
CA GLY A 426 -6.32 10.98 14.23
C GLY A 426 -6.39 12.51 14.15
N PHE A 427 -5.26 13.17 14.32
CA PHE A 427 -5.17 14.63 14.21
C PHE A 427 -5.41 15.13 12.78
N PHE A 428 -4.83 14.45 11.77
CA PHE A 428 -5.07 14.75 10.37
C PHE A 428 -6.52 14.49 9.97
N ASP A 429 -7.13 13.43 10.47
CA ASP A 429 -8.53 13.11 10.23
C ASP A 429 -9.47 14.22 10.71
N GLU A 430 -9.22 14.72 11.90
CA GLU A 430 -10.03 15.78 12.48
C GLU A 430 -9.89 17.07 11.66
N ILE A 431 -8.66 17.43 11.28
CA ILE A 431 -8.40 18.60 10.44
C ILE A 431 -9.03 18.44 9.06
N MET A 432 -8.85 17.30 8.39
CA MET A 432 -9.41 17.08 7.04
C MET A 432 -10.93 16.97 7.06
N LYS A 433 -11.52 16.43 8.13
CA LYS A 433 -12.97 16.44 8.32
C LYS A 433 -13.50 17.87 8.46
N GLU A 434 -12.76 18.74 9.15
CA GLU A 434 -13.11 20.15 9.27
C GLU A 434 -12.91 20.92 7.95
N ILE A 435 -11.82 20.68 7.21
CA ILE A 435 -11.59 21.26 5.87
C ILE A 435 -12.73 20.86 4.93
N ARG A 436 -13.10 19.56 4.89
CA ARG A 436 -14.25 19.09 4.08
C ARG A 436 -15.57 19.76 4.48
N LYS A 437 -15.75 20.10 5.76
CA LYS A 437 -16.92 20.87 6.19
C LYS A 437 -16.91 22.30 5.63
N VAL A 438 -15.74 22.93 5.52
CA VAL A 438 -15.59 24.26 4.90
C VAL A 438 -15.90 24.20 3.41
N ASP A 439 -15.43 23.16 2.72
CA ASP A 439 -15.51 23.04 1.25
C ASP A 439 -16.87 22.49 0.77
N LYS A 440 -17.80 22.15 1.67
CA LYS A 440 -19.16 21.70 1.32
C LYS A 440 -19.94 22.76 0.53
N PRO A 441 -20.65 22.37 -0.53
CA PRO A 441 -21.56 23.30 -1.22
C PRO A 441 -22.61 23.89 -0.26
N PRO A 442 -22.93 25.19 -0.38
CA PRO A 442 -23.95 25.85 0.47
C PRO A 442 -25.31 25.16 0.45
N GLU A 443 -25.67 24.54 -0.68
CA GLU A 443 -26.93 23.77 -0.84
C GLU A 443 -26.95 22.53 0.05
N GLU A 444 -25.80 21.89 0.28
CA GLU A 444 -25.70 20.72 1.16
C GLU A 444 -25.87 21.14 2.62
N VAL A 445 -25.32 22.29 3.02
CA VAL A 445 -25.51 22.86 4.35
C VAL A 445 -27.01 23.17 4.57
N PHE A 446 -27.67 23.73 3.57
CA PHE A 446 -29.10 24.00 3.63
C PHE A 446 -29.92 22.71 3.81
N ARG A 447 -29.62 21.65 3.05
CA ARG A 447 -30.28 20.35 3.17
C ARG A 447 -30.08 19.72 4.55
N GLN A 448 -28.91 19.87 5.17
CA GLN A 448 -28.66 19.36 6.53
C GLN A 448 -29.51 20.09 7.60
N MET A 449 -29.96 21.28 7.30
CA MET A 449 -30.78 22.13 8.19
C MET A 449 -32.30 22.03 7.91
N GLN A 450 -32.76 21.00 7.18
CA GLN A 450 -34.19 20.87 6.78
C GLN A 450 -35.19 20.86 7.95
N ASN A 451 -34.77 20.40 9.12
CA ASN A 451 -35.58 20.34 10.34
C ASN A 451 -35.45 21.60 11.23
N ALA A 452 -34.63 22.57 10.82
CA ALA A 452 -34.43 23.81 11.57
C ALA A 452 -35.37 24.93 11.07
N PRO A 453 -35.68 25.96 11.90
CA PRO A 453 -36.39 27.13 11.44
C PRO A 453 -35.71 27.77 10.22
N ARG A 454 -36.51 28.21 9.23
CA ARG A 454 -35.96 28.79 7.99
C ARG A 454 -34.93 29.90 8.20
N VAL A 455 -35.15 30.76 9.21
CA VAL A 455 -34.23 31.84 9.56
C VAL A 455 -32.88 31.28 10.01
N ALA A 456 -32.89 30.23 10.83
CA ALA A 456 -31.65 29.57 11.28
C ALA A 456 -30.93 28.88 10.13
N ALA A 457 -31.63 28.22 9.21
CA ALA A 457 -31.06 27.60 8.03
C ALA A 457 -30.38 28.63 7.10
N HIS A 458 -31.04 29.76 6.82
CA HIS A 458 -30.46 30.85 6.02
C HIS A 458 -29.24 31.48 6.71
N SER A 459 -29.28 31.70 8.04
CA SER A 459 -28.15 32.21 8.80
C SER A 459 -26.96 31.26 8.75
N ALA A 460 -27.19 29.95 8.89
CA ALA A 460 -26.15 28.93 8.78
C ALA A 460 -25.48 28.93 7.39
N VAL A 461 -26.26 29.03 6.31
CA VAL A 461 -25.75 29.12 4.95
C VAL A 461 -24.95 30.39 4.73
N ASN A 462 -25.42 31.54 5.21
CA ASN A 462 -24.69 32.80 5.10
C ASN A 462 -23.36 32.76 5.86
N ASN A 463 -23.36 32.26 7.09
CA ASN A 463 -22.13 32.09 7.87
C ASN A 463 -21.15 31.12 7.20
N HIS A 464 -21.68 30.07 6.55
CA HIS A 464 -20.88 29.12 5.80
C HIS A 464 -20.23 29.78 4.57
N LYS A 465 -20.97 30.57 3.80
CA LYS A 465 -20.44 31.35 2.66
C LYS A 465 -19.36 32.31 3.09
N LEU A 466 -19.59 33.08 4.15
CA LEU A 466 -18.59 34.00 4.72
C LEU A 466 -17.32 33.25 5.16
N ARG A 467 -17.47 32.04 5.71
CA ARG A 467 -16.32 31.19 6.06
C ARG A 467 -15.57 30.73 4.83
N GLN A 468 -16.27 30.30 3.78
CA GLN A 468 -15.65 29.89 2.50
C GLN A 468 -14.88 31.04 1.84
N GLU A 469 -15.45 32.24 1.78
CA GLU A 469 -14.81 33.43 1.23
C GLU A 469 -13.53 33.79 2.00
N ALA A 470 -13.62 33.85 3.34
CA ALA A 470 -12.46 34.13 4.19
C ALA A 470 -11.36 33.06 4.05
N GLN A 471 -11.74 31.78 3.98
CA GLN A 471 -10.81 30.69 3.78
C GLN A 471 -10.15 30.70 2.39
N TYR A 472 -10.89 31.07 1.36
CA TYR A 472 -10.33 31.24 0.01
C TYR A 472 -9.24 32.32 0.01
N VAL A 473 -9.53 33.47 0.58
CA VAL A 473 -8.55 34.58 0.68
C VAL A 473 -7.34 34.17 1.52
N LEU A 474 -7.57 33.54 2.68
CA LEU A 474 -6.48 33.06 3.55
C LEU A 474 -5.56 32.07 2.84
N ARG A 475 -6.12 31.09 2.11
CA ARG A 475 -5.34 30.09 1.36
C ARG A 475 -4.42 30.77 0.32
N VAL A 476 -4.92 31.79 -0.38
CA VAL A 476 -4.12 32.56 -1.33
C VAL A 476 -2.94 33.25 -0.63
N TRP A 477 -3.18 33.88 0.52
CA TRP A 477 -2.13 34.57 1.25
C TRP A 477 -1.12 33.64 1.92
N ILE A 478 -1.55 32.47 2.39
CA ILE A 478 -0.63 31.41 2.87
C ILE A 478 0.33 31.01 1.75
N VAL A 479 -0.19 30.76 0.54
CA VAL A 479 0.61 30.40 -0.62
C VAL A 479 1.60 31.50 -0.98
N ASN A 480 1.15 32.77 -1.05
CA ASN A 480 2.01 33.91 -1.34
C ASN A 480 3.14 34.03 -0.30
N TRP A 481 2.79 33.89 0.97
CA TRP A 481 3.77 33.97 2.06
C TRP A 481 4.82 32.86 1.96
N CYS A 482 4.39 31.61 1.73
CA CYS A 482 5.30 30.48 1.56
C CYS A 482 6.24 30.68 0.37
N ASN A 483 5.72 31.15 -0.76
CA ASN A 483 6.51 31.40 -1.96
C ASN A 483 7.55 32.50 -1.74
N GLU A 484 7.16 33.64 -1.18
CA GLU A 484 8.06 34.76 -0.96
C GLU A 484 9.11 34.42 0.12
N THR A 485 8.71 33.80 1.22
CA THR A 485 9.63 33.41 2.30
C THR A 485 10.61 32.35 1.85
N GLY A 486 10.14 31.33 1.14
CA GLY A 486 10.99 30.28 0.56
C GLY A 486 12.00 30.84 -0.45
N ALA A 487 11.57 31.75 -1.32
CA ALA A 487 12.43 32.38 -2.32
C ALA A 487 13.48 33.32 -1.71
N ILE A 488 13.08 34.15 -0.73
CA ILE A 488 13.98 35.14 -0.09
C ILE A 488 15.03 34.45 0.79
N GLN A 489 14.65 33.40 1.52
CA GLN A 489 15.52 32.73 2.49
C GLN A 489 16.17 31.47 1.95
N GLY A 490 15.84 31.04 0.71
CA GLY A 490 16.33 29.80 0.12
C GLY A 490 15.88 28.54 0.88
N LEU A 491 14.72 28.61 1.56
CA LEU A 491 14.18 27.53 2.37
C LEU A 491 13.43 26.51 1.52
N ASP A 492 13.50 25.25 1.90
CA ASP A 492 12.63 24.20 1.37
C ASP A 492 11.19 24.33 1.92
N VAL A 493 10.28 23.54 1.36
CA VAL A 493 8.85 23.57 1.72
C VAL A 493 8.59 23.28 3.19
N SER A 494 9.29 22.28 3.76
CA SER A 494 9.09 21.86 5.15
C SER A 494 9.57 22.93 6.12
N THR A 495 10.75 23.46 5.88
CA THR A 495 11.33 24.56 6.68
C THR A 495 10.45 25.79 6.59
N THR A 496 9.90 26.12 5.41
CA THR A 496 8.94 27.21 5.22
C THR A 496 7.64 26.98 5.99
N GLN A 497 7.10 25.76 6.04
CA GLN A 497 5.91 25.43 6.83
C GLN A 497 6.15 25.51 8.33
N ASN A 498 7.32 25.07 8.79
CA ASN A 498 7.71 25.18 10.19
C ASN A 498 7.88 26.64 10.60
N GLU A 499 8.48 27.45 9.72
CA GLU A 499 8.64 28.90 9.93
C GLU A 499 7.28 29.60 9.96
N PHE A 500 6.33 29.22 9.09
CA PHE A 500 4.95 29.69 9.16
C PHE A 500 4.33 29.39 10.53
N THR A 501 4.48 28.16 11.00
CA THR A 501 3.95 27.74 12.30
C THR A 501 4.59 28.53 13.44
N ARG A 502 5.89 28.79 13.37
CA ARG A 502 6.64 29.57 14.36
C ARG A 502 6.15 31.02 14.45
N ILE A 503 5.92 31.66 13.30
CA ILE A 503 5.53 33.09 13.23
C ILE A 503 4.07 33.28 13.58
N PHE A 504 3.17 32.48 13.03
CA PHE A 504 1.73 32.67 13.17
C PHE A 504 1.09 31.82 14.27
N SER A 505 1.88 30.99 14.97
CA SER A 505 1.42 30.09 16.05
C SER A 505 0.27 29.15 15.63
N VAL A 506 0.15 28.87 14.34
CA VAL A 506 -0.83 27.95 13.76
C VAL A 506 -0.22 27.27 12.54
N ASN A 507 -0.35 25.94 12.43
CA ASN A 507 0.12 25.25 11.24
C ASN A 507 -0.81 25.51 10.04
N ILE A 508 -0.27 25.38 8.82
CA ILE A 508 -0.96 25.67 7.56
C ILE A 508 -2.27 24.86 7.43
N PHE A 509 -2.30 23.63 7.90
CA PHE A 509 -3.50 22.77 7.81
C PHE A 509 -4.60 23.24 8.75
N LYS A 510 -4.24 23.55 10.01
CA LYS A 510 -5.19 24.09 10.98
C LYS A 510 -5.69 25.47 10.59
N ALA A 511 -4.86 26.29 9.95
CA ALA A 511 -5.26 27.57 9.40
C ALA A 511 -6.47 27.45 8.44
N GLN A 512 -6.52 26.39 7.64
CA GLN A 512 -7.60 26.11 6.69
C GLN A 512 -8.92 25.65 7.34
N THR A 513 -8.95 25.47 8.65
CA THR A 513 -10.16 25.08 9.40
C THR A 513 -10.76 26.22 10.22
N LEU A 514 -10.11 27.39 10.22
CA LEU A 514 -10.55 28.54 11.00
C LEU A 514 -11.92 29.06 10.57
N GLY A 515 -12.67 29.65 11.51
CA GLY A 515 -13.88 30.40 11.20
C GLY A 515 -13.54 31.72 10.49
N ALA A 516 -14.53 32.34 9.83
CA ALA A 516 -14.34 33.53 8.99
C ALA A 516 -13.54 34.66 9.70
N ARG A 517 -13.87 34.99 10.94
CA ARG A 517 -13.19 36.04 11.71
C ARG A 517 -11.70 35.74 11.89
N LEU A 518 -11.37 34.54 12.38
CA LEU A 518 -9.97 34.14 12.63
C LEU A 518 -9.18 33.96 11.34
N ALA A 519 -9.83 33.54 10.24
CA ALA A 519 -9.22 33.45 8.92
C ALA A 519 -8.84 34.85 8.39
N ASN A 520 -9.71 35.85 8.56
CA ASN A 520 -9.41 37.23 8.17
C ASN A 520 -8.30 37.84 9.04
N GLU A 521 -8.36 37.65 10.37
CA GLU A 521 -7.30 38.11 11.28
C GLU A 521 -5.93 37.50 10.94
N LEU A 522 -5.90 36.25 10.57
CA LEU A 522 -4.65 35.58 10.15
C LEU A 522 -4.19 36.11 8.78
N THR A 523 -5.12 36.36 7.86
CA THR A 523 -4.81 36.96 6.55
C THR A 523 -4.14 38.33 6.72
N GLU A 524 -4.67 39.19 7.58
CA GLU A 524 -4.08 40.51 7.88
C GLU A 524 -2.66 40.39 8.46
N LYS A 525 -2.44 39.43 9.37
CA LYS A 525 -1.11 39.17 9.94
C LYS A 525 -0.11 38.71 8.88
N ILE A 526 -0.55 37.84 7.95
CA ILE A 526 0.29 37.36 6.85
C ILE A 526 0.66 38.51 5.91
N GLN A 527 -0.31 39.35 5.57
CA GLN A 527 -0.09 40.53 4.74
C GLN A 527 0.90 41.50 5.38
N TYR A 528 0.75 41.74 6.70
CA TYR A 528 1.65 42.61 7.45
C TYR A 528 3.09 42.06 7.47
N ASP A 529 3.28 40.80 7.78
CA ASP A 529 4.60 40.15 7.79
C ASP A 529 5.28 40.21 6.41
N LEU A 530 4.54 40.01 5.33
CA LEU A 530 5.06 40.14 3.97
C LEU A 530 5.46 41.57 3.62
N LEU A 531 4.69 42.57 4.05
CA LEU A 531 5.03 43.99 3.88
C LEU A 531 6.29 44.37 4.61
N GLU A 532 6.43 43.94 5.90
CA GLU A 532 7.66 44.19 6.68
C GLU A 532 8.88 43.56 5.97
N ARG A 533 8.79 42.34 5.54
CA ARG A 533 9.90 41.65 4.84
C ARG A 533 10.33 42.36 3.56
N ARG A 534 9.38 42.92 2.79
CA ARG A 534 9.69 43.69 1.56
C ARG A 534 10.34 45.04 1.84
N LEU A 535 10.17 45.61 3.04
CA LEU A 535 10.78 46.86 3.43
C LEU A 535 12.23 46.70 3.92
N PHE A 536 12.64 45.49 4.24
CA PHE A 536 13.98 45.19 4.77
C PHE A 536 14.87 44.38 3.79
N VAL A 537 14.41 44.14 2.58
CA VAL A 537 15.18 43.60 1.44
C VAL A 537 15.44 44.74 0.45
#